data_78eabbc537ddb7e7a3866eeb212c12f9
#
_entry.id   78eabbc537ddb7e7a3866eeb212c12f9
#
_cell.length_a   1.000
_cell.length_b   1.000
_cell.length_c   1.000
_cell.angle_alpha   90.00
_cell.angle_beta   90.00
_cell.angle_gamma   90.00
#
_symmetry.space_group_name_H-M   'P 1'
#
loop_
_entity.id
_entity.type
_entity.pdbx_description
1 polymer ?
#
loop_
_entity_poly.entity_id
_entity_poly.type
_entity_poly.pdbx_seq_one_letter_code
_entity_poly.pdbx_strand_id
1 'polypeptide(L)'
;MTEKTVIEIFEAVKNQPKIVVVNTAVPRAWKDANNLIISKVASLYPGVKLIDWDRISKNRPELFAPDGIHLSPMGSDVYVDLVITALAE
;
A
#
# COMPACT_ATOMS: atom_id res chain seq x y z
N MET A 1 -6.62 12.61 3.93
CA MET A 1 -7.18 11.60 2.98
C MET A 1 -8.62 11.32 3.36
N THR A 2 -9.50 11.28 2.40
CA THR A 2 -10.91 10.97 2.62
C THR A 2 -11.33 9.78 1.75
N GLU A 3 -12.42 9.11 2.10
CA GLU A 3 -12.96 8.03 1.28
C GLU A 3 -13.28 8.52 -0.13
N LYS A 4 -13.85 9.72 -0.25
CA LYS A 4 -14.20 10.30 -1.54
C LYS A 4 -12.99 10.41 -2.45
N THR A 5 -11.88 10.92 -1.94
CA THR A 5 -10.63 11.06 -2.71
C THR A 5 -10.12 9.70 -3.17
N VAL A 6 -10.13 8.71 -2.29
CA VAL A 6 -9.65 7.36 -2.63
C VAL A 6 -10.56 6.71 -3.66
N ILE A 7 -11.89 6.87 -3.53
CA ILE A 7 -12.85 6.37 -4.51
C ILE A 7 -12.60 7.02 -5.87
N GLU A 8 -12.36 8.33 -5.93
CA GLU A 8 -12.06 9.02 -7.18
C GLU A 8 -10.83 8.43 -7.89
N ILE A 9 -9.78 8.10 -7.12
CA ILE A 9 -8.58 7.46 -7.67
C ILE A 9 -8.92 6.07 -8.24
N PHE A 10 -9.66 5.25 -7.48
CA PHE A 10 -10.02 3.91 -7.91
C PHE A 10 -10.93 3.93 -9.13
N GLU A 11 -11.90 4.86 -9.16
CA GLU A 11 -12.77 5.04 -10.32
C GLU A 11 -12.00 5.41 -11.57
N ALA A 12 -10.94 6.21 -11.43
CA ALA A 12 -10.09 6.60 -12.57
C ALA A 12 -9.34 5.40 -13.20
N VAL A 13 -9.05 4.36 -12.42
CA VAL A 13 -8.23 3.22 -12.87
C VAL A 13 -8.99 1.90 -12.91
N LYS A 14 -10.26 1.86 -12.57
CA LYS A 14 -11.03 0.61 -12.40
C LYS A 14 -11.08 -0.29 -13.62
N ASN A 15 -10.87 0.26 -14.81
CA ASN A 15 -10.91 -0.50 -16.06
C ASN A 15 -9.56 -1.11 -16.44
N GLN A 16 -8.53 -0.90 -15.63
CA GLN A 16 -7.24 -1.54 -15.85
C GLN A 16 -7.35 -3.03 -15.53
N PRO A 17 -6.64 -3.90 -16.29
CA PRO A 17 -6.73 -5.35 -16.09
C PRO A 17 -6.19 -5.82 -14.73
N LYS A 18 -5.24 -5.09 -14.16
CA LYS A 18 -4.67 -5.41 -12.86
C LYS A 18 -4.40 -4.13 -12.08
N ILE A 19 -4.82 -4.12 -10.83
CA ILE A 19 -4.61 -2.99 -9.92
C ILE A 19 -4.03 -3.54 -8.63
N VAL A 20 -2.88 -3.01 -8.23
CA VAL A 20 -2.24 -3.31 -6.96
C VAL A 20 -2.17 -2.02 -6.15
N VAL A 21 -2.60 -2.08 -4.91
CA VAL A 21 -2.56 -0.96 -3.98
C VAL A 21 -1.69 -1.36 -2.81
N VAL A 22 -0.78 -0.47 -2.42
CA VAL A 22 0.08 -0.67 -1.26
C VAL A 22 -0.27 0.39 -0.23
N ASN A 23 -0.53 -0.04 1.00
CA ASN A 23 -0.79 0.91 2.07
C ASN A 23 0.51 1.49 2.62
N THR A 24 0.43 2.35 3.61
CA THR A 24 1.58 3.11 4.11
C THR A 24 2.02 2.62 5.49
N ALA A 25 3.33 2.68 5.74
CA ALA A 25 3.93 2.35 7.03
C ALA A 25 4.67 3.55 7.65
N VAL A 26 4.41 4.77 7.17
CA VAL A 26 5.08 5.97 7.69
C VAL A 26 4.69 6.24 9.15
N PRO A 27 5.65 6.68 10.00
CA PRO A 27 5.39 6.92 11.42
C PRO A 27 4.67 8.28 11.62
N ARG A 28 3.41 8.35 11.25
CA ARG A 28 2.58 9.56 11.36
C ARG A 28 1.26 9.22 12.05
N ALA A 29 0.71 10.19 12.75
CA ALA A 29 -0.53 10.00 13.51
C ALA A 29 -1.72 9.62 12.63
N TRP A 30 -1.72 10.04 11.37
CA TRP A 30 -2.81 9.77 10.42
C TRP A 30 -2.68 8.42 9.70
N LYS A 31 -1.60 7.67 9.94
CA LYS A 31 -1.32 6.43 9.19
C LYS A 31 -2.45 5.40 9.31
N ASP A 32 -2.85 5.09 10.53
CA ASP A 32 -3.85 4.04 10.75
C ASP A 32 -5.21 4.41 10.16
N ALA A 33 -5.62 5.67 10.30
CA ALA A 33 -6.87 6.16 9.72
C ALA A 33 -6.85 6.08 8.19
N ASN A 34 -5.74 6.47 7.57
CA ASN A 34 -5.60 6.41 6.12
C ASN A 34 -5.58 4.96 5.61
N ASN A 35 -4.87 4.07 6.30
CA ASN A 35 -4.84 2.66 5.92
C ASN A 35 -6.21 2.00 6.05
N LEU A 36 -6.99 2.39 7.03
CA LEU A 36 -8.37 1.90 7.17
C LEU A 36 -9.24 2.32 5.97
N ILE A 37 -9.10 3.57 5.54
CA ILE A 37 -9.81 4.08 4.36
C ILE A 37 -9.39 3.30 3.10
N ILE A 38 -8.09 3.12 2.91
CA ILE A 38 -7.55 2.37 1.76
C ILE A 38 -8.12 0.95 1.73
N SER A 39 -8.09 0.25 2.85
CA SER A 39 -8.61 -1.10 2.98
C SER A 39 -10.10 -1.17 2.68
N LYS A 40 -10.86 -0.24 3.24
CA LYS A 40 -12.31 -0.19 3.04
C LYS A 40 -12.69 0.05 1.58
N VAL A 41 -12.05 1.02 0.94
CA VAL A 41 -12.34 1.34 -0.47
C VAL A 41 -11.85 0.22 -1.38
N ALA A 42 -10.66 -0.35 -1.14
CA ALA A 42 -10.15 -1.46 -1.94
C ALA A 42 -11.12 -2.65 -1.94
N SER A 43 -11.80 -2.90 -0.83
CA SER A 43 -12.77 -4.01 -0.74
C SER A 43 -13.99 -3.83 -1.64
N LEU A 44 -14.24 -2.63 -2.12
CA LEU A 44 -15.36 -2.34 -3.04
C LEU A 44 -15.03 -2.65 -4.51
N TYR A 45 -13.77 -2.95 -4.81
CA TYR A 45 -13.30 -3.18 -6.18
C TYR A 45 -12.71 -4.59 -6.30
N PRO A 46 -13.47 -5.57 -6.84
CA PRO A 46 -13.08 -6.99 -6.81
C PRO A 46 -11.74 -7.32 -7.48
N GLY A 47 -11.31 -6.53 -8.45
CA GLY A 47 -10.05 -6.77 -9.16
C GLY A 47 -8.82 -6.20 -8.49
N VAL A 48 -8.98 -5.51 -7.36
CA VAL A 48 -7.87 -4.83 -6.67
C VAL A 48 -7.21 -5.77 -5.67
N LYS A 49 -5.87 -5.82 -5.72
CA LYS A 49 -5.06 -6.51 -4.71
C LYS A 49 -4.46 -5.48 -3.77
N LEU A 50 -4.66 -5.66 -2.49
CA LEU A 50 -4.09 -4.80 -1.45
C LEU A 50 -2.88 -5.50 -0.82
N ILE A 51 -1.73 -4.83 -0.87
CA ILE A 51 -0.53 -5.24 -0.15
C ILE A 51 -0.50 -4.47 1.16
N ASP A 52 -0.60 -5.19 2.27
CA ASP A 52 -0.54 -4.60 3.61
C ASP A 52 0.91 -4.40 4.03
N TRP A 53 1.54 -3.39 3.45
CA TRP A 53 2.93 -3.05 3.73
C TRP A 53 3.15 -2.66 5.19
N ASP A 54 2.18 -1.98 5.79
CA ASP A 54 2.25 -1.60 7.20
C ASP A 54 2.46 -2.82 8.09
N ARG A 55 1.70 -3.88 7.86
CA ARG A 55 1.81 -5.12 8.60
C ARG A 55 3.10 -5.88 8.28
N ILE A 56 3.43 -6.01 6.99
CA ILE A 56 4.61 -6.76 6.54
C ILE A 56 5.90 -6.15 7.08
N SER A 57 5.98 -4.81 7.09
CA SER A 57 7.18 -4.10 7.54
C SER A 57 7.22 -3.86 9.05
N LYS A 58 6.18 -4.23 9.78
CA LYS A 58 6.10 -3.99 11.22
C LYS A 58 7.22 -4.72 11.95
N ASN A 59 7.91 -3.99 12.84
CA ASN A 59 9.05 -4.51 13.61
C ASN A 59 10.22 -4.99 12.74
N ARG A 60 10.34 -4.44 11.53
CA ARG A 60 11.44 -4.72 10.61
C ARG A 60 12.15 -3.43 10.21
N PRO A 61 12.91 -2.79 11.13
CA PRO A 61 13.58 -1.53 10.85
C PRO A 61 14.62 -1.63 9.74
N GLU A 62 15.12 -2.82 9.45
CA GLU A 62 16.07 -3.04 8.35
C GLU A 62 15.49 -2.71 6.98
N LEU A 63 14.16 -2.65 6.85
CA LEU A 63 13.50 -2.31 5.59
C LEU A 63 13.46 -0.82 5.31
N PHE A 64 13.84 -0.01 6.30
CA PHE A 64 13.74 1.45 6.21
C PHE A 64 15.11 2.11 6.37
N ALA A 65 15.23 3.31 5.78
CA ALA A 65 16.33 4.20 6.05
C ALA A 65 16.26 4.72 7.50
N PRO A 66 17.33 5.37 8.01
CA PRO A 66 17.33 5.87 9.40
C PRO A 66 16.18 6.82 9.75
N ASP A 67 15.58 7.50 8.76
CA ASP A 67 14.44 8.39 8.98
C ASP A 67 13.12 7.64 9.26
N GLY A 68 13.10 6.32 9.05
CA GLY A 68 11.89 5.51 9.21
C GLY A 68 10.81 5.74 8.16
N ILE A 69 11.12 6.51 7.12
CA ILE A 69 10.16 6.89 6.08
C ILE A 69 10.56 6.30 4.72
N HIS A 70 11.77 6.57 4.28
CA HIS A 70 12.27 6.04 3.02
C HIS A 70 12.66 4.57 3.18
N LEU A 71 12.59 3.81 2.09
CA LEU A 71 13.00 2.41 2.10
C LEU A 71 14.54 2.31 2.06
N SER A 72 15.08 1.34 2.81
CA SER A 72 16.47 0.93 2.63
C SER A 72 16.61 0.15 1.32
N PRO A 73 17.84 -0.16 0.85
CA PRO A 73 18.00 -1.05 -0.30
C PRO A 73 17.29 -2.40 -0.12
N MET A 74 17.39 -3.00 1.07
CA MET A 74 16.66 -4.24 1.38
C MET A 74 15.15 -4.03 1.33
N GLY A 75 14.66 -2.93 1.89
CA GLY A 75 13.24 -2.59 1.88
C GLY A 75 12.72 -2.42 0.46
N SER A 76 13.50 -1.76 -0.39
CA SER A 76 13.13 -1.59 -1.80
C SER A 76 13.01 -2.93 -2.52
N ASP A 77 13.94 -3.85 -2.29
CA ASP A 77 13.91 -5.17 -2.90
C ASP A 77 12.66 -5.96 -2.46
N VAL A 78 12.37 -5.97 -1.18
CA VAL A 78 11.18 -6.65 -0.65
C VAL A 78 9.90 -6.03 -1.20
N TYR A 79 9.83 -4.71 -1.22
CA TYR A 79 8.67 -3.97 -1.71
C TYR A 79 8.39 -4.27 -3.18
N VAL A 80 9.43 -4.19 -4.02
CA VAL A 80 9.31 -4.46 -5.45
C VAL A 80 8.89 -5.91 -5.71
N ASP A 81 9.47 -6.88 -4.99
CA ASP A 81 9.10 -8.29 -5.12
C ASP A 81 7.63 -8.53 -4.79
N LEU A 82 7.12 -7.88 -3.76
CA LEU A 82 5.70 -7.99 -3.40
C LEU A 82 4.80 -7.47 -4.51
N VAL A 83 5.16 -6.33 -5.10
CA VAL A 83 4.38 -5.73 -6.18
C VAL A 83 4.42 -6.61 -7.44
N ILE A 84 5.61 -7.09 -7.83
CA ILE A 84 5.77 -7.96 -8.99
C ILE A 84 4.96 -9.25 -8.81
N THR A 85 5.04 -9.86 -7.63
CA THR A 85 4.30 -11.09 -7.33
C THR A 85 2.79 -10.85 -7.42
N ALA A 86 2.30 -9.75 -6.88
CA ALA A 86 0.88 -9.42 -6.95
C ALA A 86 0.41 -9.18 -8.39
N LEU A 87 1.24 -8.54 -9.22
CA LEU A 87 0.92 -8.31 -10.62
C LEU A 87 0.92 -9.59 -11.45
N ALA A 88 1.72 -10.59 -11.07
CA ALA A 88 1.82 -11.86 -11.78
C ALA A 88 0.66 -12.81 -11.48
N GLU A 89 -0.03 -12.58 -10.40
CA GLU A 89 -1.21 -13.37 -10.06
C GLU A 89 -2.40 -12.97 -10.98
#